data_a0c5d56039e3664c72fe6de382eba004
#
_entry.id   a0c5d56039e3664c72fe6de382eba004
#
_cell.length_a   1.000
_cell.length_b   1.000
_cell.length_c   1.000
_cell.angle_alpha   90.00
_cell.angle_beta   90.00
_cell.angle_gamma   90.00
#
_symmetry.space_group_name_H-M   'P 1'
#
loop_
_entity.id
_entity.type
_entity.pdbx_description
1 polymer ?
#
loop_
_entity_poly.entity_id
_entity_poly.type
_entity_poly.pdbx_seq_one_letter_code
_entity_poly.pdbx_strand_id
1 'polypeptide(L)'
;SFDVKDHKRNHIELYGKKGSIIVPDPNMFGGSVYTCFELGGEWTEHKTDNLELGKINIKSQSSRANESSTNANYRGAGLSQMAYAIEKDIKHLCNGELSLHVLDIIRSIMKSANTGITENITTTCEKPASFTQKEIKKILK
;
A
#
# COMPACT_ATOMS: atom_id res chain seq x y z
N SER A 1 10.43 -9.99 7.06
CA SER A 1 11.04 -11.31 6.81
C SER A 1 10.13 -12.41 7.32
N PHE A 2 9.94 -13.46 6.53
CA PHE A 2 9.20 -14.65 6.97
C PHE A 2 10.00 -15.58 7.88
N ASP A 3 11.30 -15.35 8.01
CA ASP A 3 12.20 -16.18 8.83
C ASP A 3 12.27 -15.75 10.29
N VAL A 4 11.72 -14.59 10.63
CA VAL A 4 11.63 -14.12 12.02
C VAL A 4 10.27 -14.45 12.62
N LYS A 5 10.26 -14.88 13.88
CA LYS A 5 9.02 -15.26 14.56
C LYS A 5 8.13 -14.07 14.89
N ASP A 6 8.73 -12.94 15.23
CA ASP A 6 8.04 -11.70 15.59
C ASP A 6 9.00 -10.51 15.59
N HIS A 7 8.45 -9.30 15.45
CA HIS A 7 9.17 -8.03 15.62
C HIS A 7 8.21 -6.92 16.04
N LYS A 8 8.73 -5.94 16.76
CA LYS A 8 7.96 -4.76 17.22
C LYS A 8 8.11 -3.53 16.30
N ARG A 9 8.56 -3.73 15.06
CA ARG A 9 8.70 -2.65 14.08
C ARG A 9 7.37 -2.39 13.38
N ASN A 10 7.14 -1.14 12.97
CA ASN A 10 6.04 -0.82 12.08
C ASN A 10 6.24 -1.47 10.71
N HIS A 11 5.17 -1.71 9.97
CA HIS A 11 5.25 -2.36 8.67
C HIS A 11 5.98 -1.50 7.63
N ILE A 12 5.69 -0.20 7.60
CA ILE A 12 6.35 0.77 6.73
C ILE A 12 6.68 2.02 7.54
N GLU A 13 7.93 2.44 7.47
CA GLU A 13 8.44 3.67 8.05
C GLU A 13 9.20 4.45 6.98
N LEU A 14 8.82 5.70 6.77
CA LEU A 14 9.46 6.58 5.80
C LEU A 14 10.09 7.76 6.56
N TYR A 15 11.36 7.98 6.33
CA TYR A 15 12.12 9.06 6.94
C TYR A 15 12.69 9.98 5.88
N GLY A 16 12.31 11.25 5.93
CA GLY A 16 12.74 12.26 4.97
C GLY A 16 13.17 13.55 5.64
N LYS A 17 13.84 14.42 4.89
CA LYS A 17 14.28 15.74 5.38
C LYS A 17 13.13 16.65 5.82
N LYS A 18 11.93 16.44 5.33
CA LYS A 18 10.75 17.27 5.62
C LYS A 18 9.80 16.64 6.63
N GLY A 19 10.05 15.42 7.07
CA GLY A 19 9.22 14.72 8.02
C GLY A 19 9.33 13.22 7.92
N SER A 20 8.66 12.55 8.83
CA SER A 20 8.60 11.09 8.93
C SER A 20 7.16 10.62 8.88
N ILE A 21 6.93 9.44 8.32
CA ILE A 21 5.61 8.83 8.17
C ILE A 21 5.69 7.37 8.64
N ILE A 22 4.72 6.97 9.45
CA ILE A 22 4.47 5.56 9.80
C ILE A 22 3.18 5.13 9.14
N VAL A 23 3.23 4.04 8.38
CA VAL A 23 2.08 3.47 7.67
C VAL A 23 1.73 2.14 8.32
N PRO A 24 0.43 1.85 8.54
CA PRO A 24 -0.03 0.57 9.08
C PRO A 24 0.24 -0.58 8.11
N ASP A 25 -0.17 -1.79 8.47
CA ASP A 25 0.02 -2.98 7.63
C ASP A 25 -0.56 -2.76 6.23
N PRO A 26 0.28 -2.75 5.17
CA PRO A 26 -0.18 -2.51 3.80
C PRO A 26 -1.01 -3.67 3.24
N ASN A 27 -1.04 -4.81 3.91
CA ASN A 27 -1.91 -5.94 3.57
C ASN A 27 -3.37 -5.70 3.98
N MET A 28 -3.63 -4.67 4.78
CA MET A 28 -4.95 -4.22 5.21
C MET A 28 -5.28 -2.86 4.59
N PHE A 29 -6.57 -2.56 4.41
CA PHE A 29 -7.01 -1.31 3.76
C PHE A 29 -7.31 -0.19 4.75
N GLY A 30 -7.22 -0.40 6.00
CA GLY A 30 -7.49 0.57 7.04
C GLY A 30 -6.31 0.76 7.98
N GLY A 31 -6.56 1.49 9.04
CA GLY A 31 -5.57 1.78 10.07
C GLY A 31 -5.15 3.24 10.09
N SER A 32 -4.44 3.63 11.13
CA SER A 32 -3.98 5.01 11.29
C SER A 32 -2.61 5.21 10.64
N VAL A 33 -2.45 6.33 9.94
CA VAL A 33 -1.16 6.82 9.46
C VAL A 33 -0.67 7.87 10.46
N TYR A 34 0.61 7.85 10.81
CA TYR A 34 1.20 8.83 11.70
C TYR A 34 2.22 9.67 10.96
N THR A 35 2.24 10.97 11.21
CA THR A 35 3.22 11.90 10.63
C THR A 35 3.88 12.74 11.71
N CYS A 36 5.16 13.07 11.50
CA CYS A 36 5.91 14.01 12.32
C CYS A 36 6.75 14.92 11.40
N PHE A 37 6.57 16.23 11.48
CA PHE A 37 7.24 17.21 10.63
C PHE A 37 8.27 18.08 11.36
N GLU A 38 8.38 17.94 12.69
CA GLU A 38 9.33 18.69 13.50
C GLU A 38 10.35 17.76 14.15
N LEU A 39 11.57 18.22 14.29
CA LEU A 39 12.64 17.46 14.95
C LEU A 39 12.31 17.28 16.46
N GLY A 40 12.11 16.03 16.87
CA GLY A 40 11.68 15.72 18.23
C GLY A 40 10.24 16.11 18.56
N GLY A 41 9.46 16.44 17.52
CA GLY A 41 8.06 16.82 17.64
C GLY A 41 7.12 15.65 17.92
N GLU A 42 5.87 15.98 18.20
CA GLU A 42 4.81 15.01 18.41
C GLU A 42 4.34 14.38 17.10
N TRP A 43 3.89 13.12 17.17
CA TRP A 43 3.29 12.42 16.06
C TRP A 43 1.80 12.73 15.96
N THR A 44 1.38 13.15 14.78
CA THR A 44 -0.03 13.37 14.47
C THR A 44 -0.64 12.12 13.90
N GLU A 45 -1.73 11.64 14.50
CA GLU A 45 -2.52 10.51 14.01
C GLU A 45 -3.51 10.95 12.94
N HIS A 46 -3.53 10.24 11.81
CA HIS A 46 -4.51 10.39 10.73
C HIS A 46 -5.32 9.10 10.59
N LYS A 47 -6.54 9.11 11.10
CA LYS A 47 -7.47 7.97 11.00
C LYS A 47 -8.01 7.85 9.58
N THR A 48 -8.14 6.62 9.10
CA THR A 48 -8.61 6.34 7.73
C THR A 48 -10.03 5.76 7.66
N ASP A 49 -10.69 5.56 8.79
CA ASP A 49 -12.03 4.98 8.90
C ASP A 49 -13.15 5.81 8.23
N ASN A 50 -12.89 7.08 7.98
CA ASN A 50 -13.76 7.99 7.22
C ASN A 50 -13.51 7.95 5.70
N LEU A 51 -12.43 7.29 5.24
CA LEU A 51 -12.11 7.14 3.83
C LEU A 51 -12.78 5.89 3.26
N GLU A 52 -13.19 5.93 1.99
CA GLU A 52 -13.97 4.85 1.37
C GLU A 52 -13.30 3.47 1.46
N LEU A 53 -11.99 3.38 1.21
CA LEU A 53 -11.24 2.12 1.37
C LEU A 53 -10.80 1.84 2.80
N GLY A 54 -10.93 2.80 3.71
CA GLY A 54 -10.61 2.63 5.13
C GLY A 54 -11.79 2.15 5.98
N LYS A 55 -13.00 2.20 5.45
CA LYS A 55 -14.21 1.78 6.17
C LYS A 55 -14.21 0.28 6.42
N ILE A 56 -14.49 -0.09 7.66
CA ILE A 56 -14.66 -1.50 8.05
C ILE A 56 -15.85 -2.08 7.31
N ASN A 57 -15.63 -3.10 6.49
CA ASN A 57 -16.66 -3.75 5.67
C ASN A 57 -16.78 -5.25 5.90
N ILE A 58 -15.90 -5.85 6.68
CA ILE A 58 -15.98 -7.27 7.05
C ILE A 58 -15.88 -7.40 8.56
N LYS A 59 -16.86 -8.07 9.14
CA LYS A 59 -16.72 -8.73 10.44
C LYS A 59 -16.02 -10.05 10.16
N SER A 60 -14.71 -10.05 10.08
CA SER A 60 -13.94 -11.23 9.73
C SER A 60 -14.05 -12.26 10.81
N GLN A 61 -14.58 -13.42 10.46
CA GLN A 61 -14.19 -14.66 11.11
C GLN A 61 -12.80 -15.02 10.57
N SER A 62 -11.74 -14.46 11.14
CA SER A 62 -10.40 -14.91 10.88
C SER A 62 -10.27 -16.35 11.36
N SER A 63 -9.78 -17.24 10.51
CA SER A 63 -9.39 -18.60 10.88
C SER A 63 -8.18 -18.64 11.85
N ARG A 64 -7.60 -17.50 12.18
CA ARG A 64 -6.62 -17.31 13.25
C ARG A 64 -7.34 -16.79 14.48
N ALA A 65 -7.54 -17.68 15.45
CA ALA A 65 -8.42 -17.57 16.60
C ALA A 65 -8.19 -16.38 17.57
N ASN A 66 -7.27 -15.46 17.30
CA ASN A 66 -6.88 -14.36 18.19
C ASN A 66 -6.95 -12.96 17.57
N GLU A 67 -7.35 -12.83 16.32
CA GLU A 67 -7.51 -11.53 15.69
C GLU A 67 -8.99 -11.27 15.42
N SER A 68 -9.62 -10.56 16.34
CA SER A 68 -10.89 -9.86 16.12
C SER A 68 -10.63 -8.75 15.07
N SER A 69 -10.48 -9.15 13.82
CA SER A 69 -10.19 -8.19 12.75
C SER A 69 -11.48 -7.58 12.23
N THR A 70 -11.87 -6.50 12.84
CA THR A 70 -12.73 -5.50 12.21
C THR A 70 -11.89 -4.75 11.17
N ASN A 71 -11.66 -5.35 10.01
CA ASN A 71 -10.76 -4.78 9.02
C ASN A 71 -11.52 -4.30 7.79
N ALA A 72 -11.04 -3.22 7.19
CA ALA A 72 -11.41 -2.86 5.84
C ALA A 72 -10.77 -3.85 4.86
N ASN A 73 -11.58 -4.52 4.04
CA ASN A 73 -11.09 -5.47 3.04
C ASN A 73 -11.71 -5.16 1.69
N TYR A 74 -10.90 -4.62 0.80
CA TYR A 74 -11.28 -4.18 -0.54
C TYR A 74 -10.40 -4.84 -1.61
N ARG A 75 -10.01 -6.09 -1.44
CA ARG A 75 -9.09 -6.80 -2.35
C ARG A 75 -9.60 -6.87 -3.79
N GLY A 76 -10.91 -6.78 -4.01
CA GLY A 76 -11.52 -6.67 -5.34
C GLY A 76 -11.40 -5.28 -6.00
N ALA A 77 -10.99 -4.23 -5.27
CA ALA A 77 -10.96 -2.86 -5.79
C ALA A 77 -10.08 -2.70 -7.05
N GLY A 78 -8.94 -3.41 -7.11
CA GLY A 78 -8.06 -3.38 -8.29
C GLY A 78 -8.73 -3.97 -9.53
N LEU A 79 -9.47 -5.08 -9.39
CA LEU A 79 -10.23 -5.68 -10.48
C LEU A 79 -11.40 -4.79 -10.93
N SER A 80 -12.11 -4.20 -9.99
CA SER A 80 -13.18 -3.24 -10.29
C SER A 80 -12.65 -2.00 -11.03
N GLN A 81 -11.47 -1.51 -10.63
CA GLN A 81 -10.82 -0.39 -11.31
C GLN A 81 -10.40 -0.76 -12.73
N MET A 82 -9.87 -1.97 -12.94
CA MET A 82 -9.51 -2.45 -14.28
C MET A 82 -10.77 -2.54 -15.17
N ALA A 83 -11.86 -3.12 -14.69
CA ALA A 83 -13.12 -3.21 -15.42
C ALA A 83 -13.67 -1.82 -15.78
N TYR A 84 -13.63 -0.88 -14.82
CA TYR A 84 -14.04 0.50 -15.08
C TYR A 84 -13.16 1.18 -16.13
N ALA A 85 -11.85 0.96 -16.08
CA ALA A 85 -10.90 1.54 -17.04
C ALA A 85 -11.14 1.01 -18.46
N ILE A 86 -11.41 -0.28 -18.59
CA ILE A 86 -11.78 -0.91 -19.89
C ILE A 86 -13.09 -0.33 -20.43
N GLU A 87 -14.11 -0.22 -19.57
CA GLU A 87 -15.41 0.36 -19.98
C GLU A 87 -15.29 1.82 -20.46
N LYS A 88 -14.39 2.58 -19.86
CA LYS A 88 -14.18 4.02 -20.16
C LYS A 88 -13.06 4.29 -21.17
N ASP A 89 -12.43 3.24 -21.69
CA ASP A 89 -11.27 3.33 -22.60
C ASP A 89 -10.15 4.23 -22.05
N ILE A 90 -9.81 4.03 -20.76
CA ILE A 90 -8.72 4.75 -20.08
C ILE A 90 -7.68 3.76 -19.55
N LYS A 91 -6.47 4.24 -19.36
CA LYS A 91 -5.37 3.44 -18.79
C LYS A 91 -5.71 3.05 -17.34
N HIS A 92 -5.71 1.74 -17.04
CA HIS A 92 -5.89 1.28 -15.67
C HIS A 92 -4.62 1.48 -14.83
N LEU A 93 -4.78 1.59 -13.51
CA LEU A 93 -3.69 2.03 -12.63
C LEU A 93 -2.58 0.98 -12.48
N CYS A 94 -2.94 -0.28 -12.26
CA CYS A 94 -1.98 -1.38 -12.16
C CYS A 94 -1.73 -1.97 -13.55
N ASN A 95 -1.14 -1.18 -14.45
CA ASN A 95 -0.87 -1.56 -15.83
C ASN A 95 0.45 -2.34 -15.99
N GLY A 96 0.69 -2.84 -17.21
CA GLY A 96 1.87 -3.65 -17.52
C GLY A 96 3.20 -2.91 -17.31
N GLU A 97 3.25 -1.61 -17.55
CA GLU A 97 4.47 -0.80 -17.34
C GLU A 97 4.84 -0.74 -15.85
N LEU A 98 3.85 -0.48 -14.98
CA LEU A 98 4.04 -0.49 -13.52
C LEU A 98 4.45 -1.88 -13.04
N SER A 99 3.77 -2.92 -13.52
CA SER A 99 4.08 -4.30 -13.14
C SER A 99 5.49 -4.72 -13.56
N LEU A 100 5.91 -4.35 -14.77
CA LEU A 100 7.27 -4.61 -15.27
C LEU A 100 8.31 -3.87 -14.42
N HIS A 101 8.06 -2.60 -14.09
CA HIS A 101 8.98 -1.81 -13.27
C HIS A 101 9.12 -2.39 -11.85
N VAL A 102 8.03 -2.81 -11.22
CA VAL A 102 8.07 -3.48 -9.92
C VAL A 102 8.85 -4.80 -9.99
N LEU A 103 8.66 -5.59 -11.05
CA LEU A 103 9.41 -6.83 -11.25
C LEU A 103 10.91 -6.58 -11.43
N ASP A 104 11.29 -5.56 -12.20
CA ASP A 104 12.69 -5.16 -12.39
C ASP A 104 13.35 -4.76 -11.06
N ILE A 105 12.65 -3.97 -10.24
CA ILE A 105 13.12 -3.62 -8.89
C ILE A 105 13.35 -4.88 -8.03
N ILE A 106 12.38 -5.79 -7.97
CA ILE A 106 12.48 -7.03 -7.19
C ILE A 106 13.69 -7.87 -7.64
N ARG A 107 13.84 -8.08 -8.94
CA ARG A 107 14.96 -8.83 -9.51
C ARG A 107 16.31 -8.17 -9.25
N SER A 108 16.37 -6.86 -9.36
CA SER A 108 17.60 -6.10 -9.10
C SER A 108 18.01 -6.15 -7.62
N ILE A 109 17.04 -6.10 -6.69
CA ILE A 109 17.29 -6.31 -5.26
C ILE A 109 17.88 -7.70 -5.02
N MET A 110 17.27 -8.74 -5.57
CA MET A 110 17.74 -10.11 -5.42
C MET A 110 19.16 -10.29 -6.00
N LYS A 111 19.42 -9.73 -7.18
CA LYS A 111 20.74 -9.77 -7.81
C LYS A 111 21.79 -9.05 -6.98
N SER A 112 21.48 -7.83 -6.52
CA SER A 112 22.34 -7.05 -5.63
C SER A 112 22.67 -7.81 -4.33
N ALA A 113 21.67 -8.44 -3.72
CA ALA A 113 21.86 -9.25 -2.51
C ALA A 113 22.80 -10.44 -2.75
N ASN A 114 22.72 -11.10 -3.90
CA ASN A 114 23.55 -12.24 -4.24
C ASN A 114 25.00 -11.88 -4.64
N THR A 115 25.16 -10.72 -5.28
CA THR A 115 26.47 -10.30 -5.81
C THR A 115 27.21 -9.33 -4.91
N GLY A 116 26.54 -8.68 -3.96
CA GLY A 116 27.06 -7.58 -3.15
C GLY A 116 27.32 -6.29 -3.94
N ILE A 117 26.84 -6.20 -5.18
CA ILE A 117 27.04 -5.05 -6.07
C ILE A 117 25.74 -4.27 -6.23
N THR A 118 25.84 -2.95 -6.29
CA THR A 118 24.71 -2.07 -6.62
C THR A 118 24.21 -2.34 -8.03
N GLU A 119 22.92 -2.55 -8.19
CA GLU A 119 22.27 -2.77 -9.48
C GLU A 119 21.53 -1.51 -9.94
N ASN A 120 21.57 -1.23 -11.24
CA ASN A 120 20.81 -0.15 -11.86
C ASN A 120 19.44 -0.67 -12.32
N ILE A 121 18.40 0.05 -11.94
CA ILE A 121 17.05 -0.21 -12.46
C ILE A 121 16.99 0.33 -13.89
N THR A 122 16.58 -0.50 -14.83
CA THR A 122 16.58 -0.16 -16.27
C THR A 122 15.22 0.28 -16.79
N THR A 123 14.16 -0.10 -16.10
CA THR A 123 12.79 0.28 -16.44
C THR A 123 12.36 1.54 -15.68
N THR A 124 11.34 2.20 -16.19
CA THR A 124 10.66 3.30 -15.52
C THR A 124 9.16 3.21 -15.78
N CYS A 125 8.36 3.84 -14.95
CA CYS A 125 6.93 4.01 -15.16
C CYS A 125 6.46 5.35 -14.61
N GLU A 126 5.36 5.86 -15.14
CA GLU A 126 4.69 7.00 -14.53
C GLU A 126 4.05 6.61 -13.21
N LYS A 127 4.16 7.49 -12.22
CA LYS A 127 3.45 7.31 -10.94
C LYS A 127 1.95 7.31 -11.20
N PRO A 128 1.22 6.24 -10.82
CA PRO A 128 -0.22 6.22 -10.95
C PRO A 128 -0.87 7.36 -10.16
N ALA A 129 -1.94 7.94 -10.72
CA ALA A 129 -2.73 8.94 -10.00
C ALA A 129 -3.38 8.31 -8.75
N SER A 130 -3.44 9.06 -7.67
CA SER A 130 -4.17 8.62 -6.48
C SER A 130 -5.67 8.65 -6.76
N PHE A 131 -6.38 7.65 -6.26
CA PHE A 131 -7.84 7.66 -6.30
C PHE A 131 -8.42 8.83 -5.51
N THR A 132 -9.37 9.51 -6.10
CA THR A 132 -10.27 10.38 -5.35
C THR A 132 -11.35 9.56 -4.64
N GLN A 133 -11.90 10.05 -3.53
CA GLN A 133 -13.00 9.38 -2.83
C GLN A 133 -14.22 9.17 -3.74
N LYS A 134 -14.43 10.06 -4.71
CA LYS A 134 -15.51 9.97 -5.70
C LYS A 134 -15.30 8.83 -6.69
N GLU A 135 -14.07 8.61 -7.13
CA GLU A 135 -13.72 7.49 -8.02
C GLU A 135 -13.84 6.16 -7.29
N ILE A 136 -13.33 6.08 -6.04
CA ILE A 136 -13.47 4.88 -5.22
C ILE A 136 -14.95 4.49 -5.07
N LYS A 137 -15.83 5.44 -4.78
CA LYS A 137 -17.28 5.18 -4.70
C LYS A 137 -17.88 4.63 -5.98
N LYS A 138 -17.33 4.97 -7.15
CA LYS A 138 -17.80 4.44 -8.44
C LYS A 138 -17.35 3.01 -8.68
N ILE A 139 -16.12 2.68 -8.32
CA ILE A 139 -15.56 1.34 -8.56
C ILE A 139 -15.98 0.31 -7.50
N LEU A 140 -16.49 0.75 -6.35
CA LEU A 140 -17.01 -0.13 -5.29
C LEU A 140 -18.52 -0.43 -5.42
N LYS A 141 -19.21 0.14 -6.39
CA LYS A 141 -20.61 -0.14 -6.71
C LYS A 141 -20.74 -1.33 -7.64
#